data_b13dbe5ad194209c1a07cd5f65b24c89
#
_entry.id   b13dbe5ad194209c1a07cd5f65b24c89
#
_cell.length_a   1.000
_cell.length_b   1.000
_cell.length_c   1.000
_cell.angle_alpha   90.00
_cell.angle_beta   90.00
_cell.angle_gamma   90.00
#
_symmetry.space_group_name_H-M   'P 1'
#
loop_
_entity.id
_entity.type
_entity.pdbx_description
1 polymer ?
#
loop_
_entity_poly.entity_id
_entity_poly.type
_entity_poly.pdbx_seq_one_letter_code
_entity_poly.pdbx_strand_id
1 'polypeptide(L)'
;GLDEPLLRAVLDEAKTFGLRVTAHLGPVDALTAGEMGVSAIEHMSGVPEAAKADPKLDAAFKAGFFPGWTAFERAWAGLDSASLARVAERLVAEKVTLIPTLVLHDTFSRLDDPALAADSALRAVPDSEIVRWNVPGMVRRAGWTQEDFAALRAARANQDLFVRLYRAAG
;
A
#
# COMPACT_ATOMS: atom_id res chain seq x y z
N GLY A 1 -8.77 2.25 8.51
CA GLY A 1 -8.60 3.48 7.72
C GLY A 1 -9.79 4.39 7.89
N LEU A 2 -9.67 5.63 7.41
CA LEU A 2 -10.79 6.58 7.40
C LEU A 2 -11.77 6.20 6.28
N ASP A 3 -13.05 6.33 6.55
CA ASP A 3 -14.07 6.33 5.50
C ASP A 3 -14.11 7.69 4.77
N GLU A 4 -14.87 7.77 3.69
CA GLU A 4 -14.95 8.98 2.88
C GLU A 4 -15.45 10.22 3.66
N PRO A 5 -16.52 10.15 4.46
CA PRO A 5 -16.97 11.31 5.25
C PRO A 5 -15.90 11.85 6.20
N LEU A 6 -15.18 10.97 6.88
CA LEU A 6 -14.14 11.37 7.82
C LEU A 6 -12.90 11.91 7.10
N LEU A 7 -12.50 11.30 5.97
CA LEU A 7 -11.41 11.82 5.14
C LEU A 7 -11.75 13.22 4.63
N ARG A 8 -13.00 13.46 4.18
CA ARG A 8 -13.47 14.76 3.73
C ARG A 8 -13.36 15.80 4.86
N ALA A 9 -13.82 15.47 6.06
CA ALA A 9 -13.74 16.37 7.20
C ALA A 9 -12.27 16.75 7.53
N VAL A 10 -11.35 15.79 7.47
CA VAL A 10 -9.90 16.05 7.66
C VAL A 10 -9.36 16.99 6.58
N LEU A 11 -9.73 16.75 5.33
CA LEU A 11 -9.27 17.59 4.20
C LEU A 11 -9.82 19.01 4.28
N ASP A 12 -11.09 19.17 4.63
CA ASP A 12 -11.73 20.47 4.80
C ASP A 12 -11.05 21.27 5.92
N GLU A 13 -10.78 20.62 7.06
CA GLU A 13 -10.09 21.29 8.17
C GLU A 13 -8.64 21.63 7.79
N ALA A 14 -7.88 20.71 7.21
CA ALA A 14 -6.51 20.95 6.78
C ALA A 14 -6.41 22.15 5.81
N LYS A 15 -7.39 22.29 4.92
CA LYS A 15 -7.47 23.39 3.98
C LYS A 15 -7.58 24.74 4.68
N THR A 16 -8.28 24.83 5.79
CA THR A 16 -8.41 26.11 6.55
C THR A 16 -7.06 26.59 7.09
N PHE A 17 -6.13 25.66 7.34
CA PHE A 17 -4.76 25.95 7.79
C PHE A 17 -3.72 25.97 6.67
N GLY A 18 -4.11 25.79 5.42
CA GLY A 18 -3.19 25.69 4.28
C GLY A 18 -2.29 24.46 4.34
N LEU A 19 -2.72 23.39 5.03
CA LEU A 19 -1.94 22.17 5.19
C LEU A 19 -2.19 21.20 4.04
N ARG A 20 -1.14 20.48 3.65
CA ARG A 20 -1.22 19.34 2.74
C ARG A 20 -1.49 18.06 3.54
N VAL A 21 -2.30 17.17 2.96
CA VAL A 21 -2.65 15.90 3.58
C VAL A 21 -2.02 14.76 2.81
N THR A 22 -1.21 13.97 3.50
CA THR A 22 -0.70 12.68 3.04
C THR A 22 -1.56 11.58 3.67
N ALA A 23 -1.95 10.58 2.90
CA ALA A 23 -2.85 9.55 3.37
C ALA A 23 -2.30 8.13 3.16
N HIS A 24 -2.43 7.31 4.20
CA HIS A 24 -2.43 5.86 4.11
C HIS A 24 -3.88 5.42 3.96
N LEU A 25 -4.29 5.16 2.72
CA LEU A 25 -5.68 4.83 2.40
C LEU A 25 -6.06 3.42 2.89
N GLY A 26 -7.35 3.22 3.07
CA GLY A 26 -7.96 1.95 3.41
C GLY A 26 -9.23 1.76 2.58
N PRO A 27 -10.43 2.04 3.13
CA PRO A 27 -11.69 1.86 2.40
C PRO A 27 -11.89 2.82 1.21
N VAL A 28 -11.18 3.96 1.20
CA VAL A 28 -11.24 4.93 0.10
C VAL A 28 -10.17 4.59 -0.91
N ASP A 29 -10.53 4.46 -2.18
CA ASP A 29 -9.60 4.20 -3.26
C ASP A 29 -8.76 5.44 -3.64
N ALA A 30 -7.66 5.21 -4.37
CA ALA A 30 -6.69 6.26 -4.69
C ALA A 30 -7.25 7.37 -5.57
N LEU A 31 -8.15 7.07 -6.53
CA LEU A 31 -8.73 8.07 -7.41
C LEU A 31 -9.74 8.94 -6.66
N THR A 32 -10.62 8.33 -5.88
CA THR A 32 -11.55 9.05 -5.01
C THR A 32 -10.81 9.96 -4.05
N ALA A 33 -9.73 9.47 -3.41
CA ALA A 33 -8.93 10.28 -2.50
C ALA A 33 -8.25 11.48 -3.21
N GLY A 34 -7.74 11.28 -4.43
CA GLY A 34 -7.16 12.33 -5.26
C GLY A 34 -8.18 13.42 -5.60
N GLU A 35 -9.37 13.02 -6.09
CA GLU A 35 -10.48 13.92 -6.39
C GLU A 35 -10.96 14.71 -5.16
N MET A 36 -10.86 14.13 -3.96
CA MET A 36 -11.14 14.80 -2.70
C MET A 36 -10.07 15.82 -2.29
N GLY A 37 -8.86 15.76 -2.88
CA GLY A 37 -7.78 16.71 -2.60
C GLY A 37 -6.66 16.17 -1.70
N VAL A 38 -6.52 14.86 -1.55
CA VAL A 38 -5.34 14.26 -0.92
C VAL A 38 -4.10 14.64 -1.72
N SER A 39 -3.07 15.16 -1.07
CA SER A 39 -1.87 15.67 -1.72
C SER A 39 -0.82 14.59 -1.99
N ALA A 40 -0.82 13.51 -1.21
CA ALA A 40 0.10 12.39 -1.38
C ALA A 40 -0.51 11.07 -0.85
N ILE A 41 -0.11 9.97 -1.46
CA ILE A 41 -0.55 8.62 -1.09
C ILE A 41 0.66 7.79 -0.69
N GLU A 42 0.61 7.23 0.52
CA GLU A 42 1.60 6.33 1.08
C GLU A 42 1.39 4.89 0.58
N HIS A 43 2.51 4.19 0.32
CA HIS A 43 2.54 2.75 0.03
C HIS A 43 1.67 2.32 -1.17
N MET A 44 1.38 3.24 -2.08
CA MET A 44 0.47 3.01 -3.21
C MET A 44 -0.92 2.48 -2.76
N SER A 45 -1.32 2.81 -1.51
CA SER A 45 -2.60 2.39 -0.95
C SER A 45 -3.77 2.92 -1.79
N GLY A 46 -4.83 2.13 -1.94
CA GLY A 46 -6.00 2.48 -2.76
C GLY A 46 -5.81 2.31 -4.27
N VAL A 47 -4.59 2.00 -4.75
CA VAL A 47 -4.33 1.81 -6.19
C VAL A 47 -4.98 0.53 -6.74
N PRO A 48 -4.85 -0.64 -6.10
CA PRO A 48 -5.55 -1.84 -6.56
C PRO A 48 -7.06 -1.65 -6.64
N GLU A 49 -7.65 -1.00 -5.65
CA GLU A 49 -9.09 -0.69 -5.56
C GLU A 49 -9.53 0.21 -6.72
N ALA A 50 -8.74 1.24 -7.02
CA ALA A 50 -8.98 2.16 -8.15
C ALA A 50 -8.78 1.48 -9.51
N ALA A 51 -7.85 0.54 -9.62
CA ALA A 51 -7.58 -0.21 -10.85
C ALA A 51 -8.68 -1.23 -11.14
N LYS A 52 -9.14 -1.93 -10.10
CA LYS A 52 -10.17 -2.97 -10.20
C LYS A 52 -10.96 -3.06 -8.89
N ALA A 53 -12.20 -2.60 -8.93
CA ALA A 53 -13.10 -2.72 -7.78
C ALA A 53 -13.28 -4.21 -7.38
N ASP A 54 -13.04 -4.50 -6.12
CA ASP A 54 -13.25 -5.83 -5.53
C ASP A 54 -13.90 -5.69 -4.14
N PRO A 55 -15.18 -6.07 -3.99
CA PRO A 55 -15.86 -6.02 -2.70
C PRO A 55 -15.19 -6.84 -1.59
N LYS A 56 -14.39 -7.87 -1.96
CA LYS A 56 -13.65 -8.69 -0.99
C LYS A 56 -12.50 -7.91 -0.37
N LEU A 57 -11.87 -7.01 -1.13
CA LEU A 57 -10.80 -6.15 -0.65
C LEU A 57 -11.34 -5.16 0.39
N ASP A 58 -12.46 -4.51 0.11
CA ASP A 58 -13.15 -3.63 1.07
C ASP A 58 -13.56 -4.38 2.35
N ALA A 59 -14.13 -5.58 2.22
CA ALA A 59 -14.48 -6.42 3.36
C ALA A 59 -13.25 -6.81 4.19
N ALA A 60 -12.11 -7.09 3.57
CA ALA A 60 -10.88 -7.43 4.25
C ALA A 60 -10.33 -6.25 5.07
N PHE A 61 -10.36 -5.02 4.55
CA PHE A 61 -9.98 -3.82 5.31
C PHE A 61 -10.89 -3.57 6.51
N LYS A 62 -12.18 -3.84 6.40
CA LYS A 62 -13.13 -3.76 7.52
C LYS A 62 -12.87 -4.81 8.59
N ALA A 63 -12.34 -5.99 8.20
CA ALA A 63 -11.99 -7.07 9.14
C ALA A 63 -10.73 -6.78 9.97
N GLY A 64 -9.85 -5.87 9.53
CA GLY A 64 -8.68 -5.45 10.27
C GLY A 64 -7.43 -5.24 9.43
N PHE A 65 -6.34 -4.82 10.09
CA PHE A 65 -5.10 -4.47 9.41
C PHE A 65 -4.51 -5.64 8.61
N PHE A 66 -4.25 -6.79 9.24
CA PHE A 66 -3.62 -7.91 8.53
C PHE A 66 -4.47 -8.49 7.40
N PRO A 67 -5.78 -8.76 7.57
CA PRO A 67 -6.63 -9.17 6.46
C PRO A 67 -6.63 -8.16 5.32
N GLY A 68 -6.77 -6.87 5.61
CA GLY A 68 -6.76 -5.81 4.61
C GLY A 68 -5.44 -5.72 3.87
N TRP A 69 -4.32 -5.71 4.60
CA TRP A 69 -3.00 -5.66 3.99
C TRP A 69 -2.70 -6.88 3.11
N THR A 70 -3.03 -8.08 3.58
CA THR A 70 -2.86 -9.31 2.79
C THR A 70 -3.65 -9.27 1.50
N ALA A 71 -4.92 -8.87 1.57
CA ALA A 71 -5.78 -8.75 0.40
C ALA A 71 -5.28 -7.68 -0.58
N PHE A 72 -4.84 -6.52 -0.08
CA PHE A 72 -4.24 -5.44 -0.85
C PHE A 72 -2.99 -5.90 -1.61
N GLU A 73 -2.05 -6.56 -0.91
CA GLU A 73 -0.83 -7.06 -1.57
C GLU A 73 -1.14 -8.11 -2.63
N ARG A 74 -2.06 -9.05 -2.35
CA ARG A 74 -2.46 -10.08 -3.32
C ARG A 74 -3.18 -9.50 -4.54
N ALA A 75 -3.94 -8.43 -4.38
CA ALA A 75 -4.70 -7.80 -5.45
C ALA A 75 -3.79 -7.32 -6.60
N TRP A 76 -2.60 -6.84 -6.29
CA TRP A 76 -1.63 -6.37 -7.28
C TRP A 76 -1.30 -7.41 -8.36
N ALA A 77 -1.20 -8.69 -8.00
CA ALA A 77 -0.83 -9.76 -8.93
C ALA A 77 -1.84 -9.94 -10.08
N GLY A 78 -3.11 -9.57 -9.86
CA GLY A 78 -4.20 -9.71 -10.82
C GLY A 78 -4.52 -8.46 -11.64
N LEU A 79 -3.71 -7.39 -11.54
CA LEU A 79 -3.96 -6.14 -12.27
C LEU A 79 -3.29 -6.16 -13.64
N ASP A 80 -3.98 -5.62 -14.63
CA ASP A 80 -3.43 -5.43 -15.98
C ASP A 80 -2.78 -4.05 -16.15
N SER A 81 -1.89 -3.94 -17.13
CA SER A 81 -1.12 -2.72 -17.39
C SER A 81 -1.98 -1.53 -17.81
N ALA A 82 -3.11 -1.76 -18.49
CA ALA A 82 -3.98 -0.68 -18.94
C ALA A 82 -4.73 -0.06 -17.76
N SER A 83 -5.22 -0.88 -16.83
CA SER A 83 -5.84 -0.40 -15.58
C SER A 83 -4.85 0.40 -14.73
N LEU A 84 -3.62 -0.10 -14.59
CA LEU A 84 -2.55 0.60 -13.86
C LEU A 84 -2.18 1.94 -14.52
N ALA A 85 -2.05 1.98 -15.86
CA ALA A 85 -1.77 3.20 -16.59
C ALA A 85 -2.87 4.26 -16.38
N ARG A 86 -4.13 3.86 -16.48
CA ARG A 86 -5.28 4.74 -16.24
C ARG A 86 -5.24 5.38 -14.85
N VAL A 87 -4.95 4.58 -13.81
CA VAL A 87 -4.85 5.11 -12.44
C VAL A 87 -3.68 6.06 -12.31
N ALA A 88 -2.52 5.72 -12.88
CA ALA A 88 -1.33 6.57 -12.86
C ALA A 88 -1.57 7.93 -13.51
N GLU A 89 -2.15 7.95 -14.73
CA GLU A 89 -2.49 9.17 -15.47
C GLU A 89 -3.47 10.06 -14.69
N ARG A 90 -4.49 9.46 -14.07
CA ARG A 90 -5.46 10.22 -13.28
C ARG A 90 -4.83 10.83 -12.03
N LEU A 91 -4.02 10.07 -11.27
CA LEU A 91 -3.33 10.59 -10.08
C LEU A 91 -2.37 11.74 -10.43
N VAL A 92 -1.67 11.64 -11.56
CA VAL A 92 -0.81 12.73 -12.05
C VAL A 92 -1.65 13.96 -12.41
N ALA A 93 -2.78 13.78 -13.10
CA ALA A 93 -3.69 14.89 -13.45
C ALA A 93 -4.23 15.61 -12.20
N GLU A 94 -4.53 14.87 -11.14
CA GLU A 94 -4.96 15.40 -9.83
C GLU A 94 -3.78 15.93 -8.97
N LYS A 95 -2.54 15.86 -9.48
CA LYS A 95 -1.31 16.31 -8.80
C LYS A 95 -1.06 15.61 -7.45
N VAL A 96 -1.50 14.38 -7.33
CA VAL A 96 -1.27 13.55 -6.14
C VAL A 96 0.17 13.03 -6.17
N THR A 97 0.97 13.28 -5.15
CA THR A 97 2.32 12.73 -5.03
C THR A 97 2.25 11.25 -4.62
N LEU A 98 3.00 10.40 -5.31
CA LEU A 98 3.12 8.99 -4.94
C LEU A 98 4.35 8.77 -4.05
N ILE A 99 4.15 8.14 -2.89
CA ILE A 99 5.21 7.69 -1.98
C ILE A 99 5.18 6.15 -1.96
N PRO A 100 5.87 5.48 -2.89
CA PRO A 100 5.62 4.06 -3.17
C PRO A 100 6.17 3.11 -2.12
N THR A 101 7.19 3.50 -1.37
CA THR A 101 7.86 2.69 -0.33
C THR A 101 8.12 1.23 -0.78
N LEU A 102 8.67 1.04 -1.97
CA LEU A 102 8.86 -0.29 -2.59
C LEU A 102 9.64 -1.26 -1.70
N VAL A 103 10.53 -0.75 -0.84
CA VAL A 103 11.27 -1.56 0.13
C VAL A 103 10.34 -2.26 1.13
N LEU A 104 9.21 -1.63 1.49
CA LEU A 104 8.21 -2.23 2.37
C LEU A 104 7.58 -3.46 1.70
N HIS A 105 7.09 -3.30 0.48
CA HIS A 105 6.49 -4.39 -0.30
C HIS A 105 7.47 -5.53 -0.57
N ASP A 106 8.73 -5.20 -0.91
CA ASP A 106 9.79 -6.19 -1.08
C ASP A 106 10.03 -6.98 0.21
N THR A 107 10.21 -6.28 1.33
CA THR A 107 10.45 -6.90 2.63
C THR A 107 9.29 -7.82 3.03
N PHE A 108 8.04 -7.36 2.93
CA PHE A 108 6.87 -8.17 3.27
C PHE A 108 6.76 -9.42 2.39
N SER A 109 7.09 -9.33 1.11
CA SER A 109 7.06 -10.48 0.19
C SER A 109 8.08 -11.57 0.53
N ARG A 110 9.06 -11.26 1.40
CA ARG A 110 10.21 -12.11 1.74
C ARG A 110 10.32 -12.44 3.23
N LEU A 111 9.31 -12.16 4.04
CA LEU A 111 9.36 -12.44 5.49
C LEU A 111 9.44 -13.94 5.82
N ASP A 112 9.26 -14.82 4.85
CA ASP A 112 9.52 -16.26 4.94
C ASP A 112 10.99 -16.63 4.58
N ASP A 113 11.80 -15.67 4.10
CA ASP A 113 13.18 -15.88 3.71
C ASP A 113 14.12 -15.72 4.92
N PRO A 114 14.84 -16.78 5.35
CA PRO A 114 15.80 -16.69 6.46
C PRO A 114 16.92 -15.68 6.21
N ALA A 115 17.22 -15.35 4.94
CA ALA A 115 18.26 -14.39 4.60
C ALA A 115 17.95 -12.98 5.10
N LEU A 116 16.66 -12.60 5.26
CA LEU A 116 16.29 -11.32 5.85
C LEU A 116 16.75 -11.19 7.30
N ALA A 117 16.66 -12.26 8.10
CA ALA A 117 17.13 -12.25 9.47
C ALA A 117 18.67 -12.18 9.57
N ALA A 118 19.36 -12.55 8.50
CA ALA A 118 20.82 -12.52 8.41
C ALA A 118 21.35 -11.25 7.68
N ASP A 119 20.47 -10.30 7.33
CA ASP A 119 20.88 -9.06 6.64
C ASP A 119 21.87 -8.28 7.49
N SER A 120 23.01 -7.94 6.88
CA SER A 120 24.07 -7.18 7.55
C SER A 120 23.63 -5.79 8.00
N ALA A 121 22.64 -5.18 7.38
CA ALA A 121 22.06 -3.90 7.78
C ALA A 121 21.43 -3.96 9.19
N LEU A 122 20.95 -5.12 9.62
CA LEU A 122 20.38 -5.33 10.96
C LEU A 122 21.42 -5.10 12.09
N ARG A 123 22.72 -5.18 11.79
CA ARG A 123 23.78 -4.89 12.78
C ARG A 123 23.74 -3.43 13.28
N ALA A 124 23.12 -2.53 12.51
CA ALA A 124 22.95 -1.14 12.92
C ALA A 124 21.70 -0.93 13.80
N VAL A 125 20.88 -1.96 13.98
CA VAL A 125 19.63 -1.91 14.75
C VAL A 125 19.89 -2.52 16.12
N PRO A 126 19.51 -1.87 17.23
CA PRO A 126 19.63 -2.46 18.57
C PRO A 126 18.87 -3.79 18.68
N ASP A 127 19.47 -4.78 19.35
CA ASP A 127 18.87 -6.10 19.53
C ASP A 127 17.45 -6.03 20.14
N SER A 128 17.24 -5.09 21.07
CA SER A 128 15.92 -4.87 21.69
C SER A 128 14.84 -4.51 20.66
N GLU A 129 15.19 -3.78 19.61
CA GLU A 129 14.26 -3.42 18.53
C GLU A 129 13.97 -4.63 17.64
N ILE A 130 14.99 -5.41 17.29
CA ILE A 130 14.83 -6.64 16.50
C ILE A 130 13.91 -7.63 17.24
N VAL A 131 14.10 -7.80 18.54
CA VAL A 131 13.23 -8.64 19.37
C VAL A 131 11.80 -8.10 19.44
N ARG A 132 11.65 -6.77 19.54
CA ARG A 132 10.34 -6.11 19.57
C ARG A 132 9.56 -6.25 18.26
N TRP A 133 10.22 -6.25 17.12
CA TRP A 133 9.57 -6.46 15.82
C TRP A 133 8.92 -7.83 15.73
N ASN A 134 9.52 -8.83 16.34
CA ASN A 134 8.94 -10.18 16.41
C ASN A 134 8.35 -10.65 15.07
N VAL A 135 9.14 -10.58 14.01
CA VAL A 135 8.72 -10.93 12.64
C VAL A 135 8.02 -12.29 12.56
N PRO A 136 8.53 -13.39 13.17
CA PRO A 136 7.83 -14.66 13.15
C PRO A 136 6.44 -14.60 13.82
N GLY A 137 6.32 -13.81 14.89
CA GLY A 137 5.03 -13.57 15.56
C GLY A 137 4.06 -12.77 14.70
N MET A 138 4.57 -11.81 13.94
CA MET A 138 3.77 -11.03 12.97
C MET A 138 3.24 -11.93 11.86
N VAL A 139 4.07 -12.75 11.24
CA VAL A 139 3.68 -13.68 10.17
C VAL A 139 2.60 -14.64 10.67
N ARG A 140 2.78 -15.21 11.90
CA ARG A 140 1.76 -16.07 12.51
C ARG A 140 0.44 -15.36 12.77
N ARG A 141 0.46 -14.12 13.27
CA ARG A 141 -0.77 -13.33 13.51
C ARG A 141 -1.47 -12.95 12.21
N ALA A 142 -0.71 -12.69 11.16
CA ALA A 142 -1.25 -12.42 9.82
C ALA A 142 -1.86 -13.68 9.19
N GLY A 143 -1.48 -14.86 9.69
CA GLY A 143 -1.90 -16.15 9.12
C GLY A 143 -1.30 -16.42 7.74
N TRP A 144 -0.15 -15.78 7.41
CA TRP A 144 0.46 -15.91 6.09
C TRP A 144 1.02 -17.30 5.85
N THR A 145 0.67 -17.84 4.69
CA THR A 145 1.09 -19.13 4.17
C THR A 145 2.13 -18.97 3.06
N GLN A 146 2.71 -20.06 2.59
CA GLN A 146 3.59 -20.04 1.42
C GLN A 146 2.88 -19.55 0.15
N GLU A 147 1.57 -19.79 0.04
CA GLU A 147 0.77 -19.28 -1.07
C GLU A 147 0.65 -17.74 -1.01
N ASP A 148 0.48 -17.17 0.19
CA ASP A 148 0.48 -15.73 0.37
C ASP A 148 1.82 -15.12 -0.05
N PHE A 149 2.93 -15.66 0.42
CA PHE A 149 4.25 -15.19 0.02
C PHE A 149 4.51 -15.31 -1.49
N ALA A 150 4.05 -16.38 -2.13
CA ALA A 150 4.14 -16.53 -3.57
C ALA A 150 3.33 -15.44 -4.30
N ALA A 151 2.12 -15.13 -3.82
CA ALA A 151 1.27 -14.07 -4.36
C ALA A 151 1.89 -12.67 -4.16
N LEU A 152 2.45 -12.39 -2.97
CA LEU A 152 3.13 -11.14 -2.68
C LEU A 152 4.35 -10.93 -3.59
N ARG A 153 5.14 -11.98 -3.81
CA ARG A 153 6.27 -11.91 -4.76
C ARG A 153 5.82 -11.68 -6.20
N ALA A 154 4.73 -12.32 -6.63
CA ALA A 154 4.15 -12.09 -7.95
C ALA A 154 3.63 -10.65 -8.12
N ALA A 155 3.10 -10.05 -7.08
CA ALA A 155 2.61 -8.68 -7.05
C ALA A 155 3.69 -7.62 -7.34
N ARG A 156 4.97 -7.92 -6.97
CA ARG A 156 6.08 -6.97 -7.13
C ARG A 156 6.25 -6.44 -8.55
N ALA A 157 6.06 -7.28 -9.57
CA ALA A 157 6.19 -6.85 -10.96
C ALA A 157 5.20 -5.72 -11.32
N ASN A 158 3.96 -5.81 -10.84
CA ASN A 158 2.93 -4.80 -11.08
C ASN A 158 3.12 -3.55 -10.23
N GLN A 159 3.63 -3.67 -9.00
CA GLN A 159 4.00 -2.53 -8.17
C GLN A 159 5.13 -1.72 -8.82
N ASP A 160 6.17 -2.38 -9.32
CA ASP A 160 7.26 -1.73 -10.05
C ASP A 160 6.78 -1.13 -11.39
N LEU A 161 5.89 -1.83 -12.10
CA LEU A 161 5.27 -1.32 -13.31
C LEU A 161 4.47 -0.05 -13.03
N PHE A 162 3.66 -0.04 -11.98
CA PHE A 162 2.86 1.13 -11.62
C PHE A 162 3.73 2.37 -11.36
N VAL A 163 4.82 2.24 -10.62
CA VAL A 163 5.76 3.35 -10.38
C VAL A 163 6.37 3.86 -11.69
N ARG A 164 6.72 2.95 -12.62
CA ARG A 164 7.20 3.37 -13.96
C ARG A 164 6.13 4.09 -14.76
N LEU A 165 4.90 3.60 -14.76
CA LEU A 165 3.77 4.23 -15.45
C LEU A 165 3.46 5.60 -14.86
N TYR A 166 3.42 5.71 -13.54
CA TYR A 166 3.20 6.97 -12.84
C TYR A 166 4.26 8.01 -13.21
N ARG A 167 5.55 7.61 -13.20
CA ARG A 167 6.66 8.49 -13.60
C ARG A 167 6.59 8.88 -15.09
N ALA A 168 6.10 7.99 -15.95
CA ALA A 168 5.97 8.28 -17.38
C ALA A 168 4.80 9.21 -17.70
N ALA A 169 3.78 9.23 -16.84
CA ALA A 169 2.62 10.11 -16.99
C ALA A 169 2.90 11.56 -16.55
N GLY A 170 3.94 11.84 -15.80
CA GLY A 170 4.34 13.18 -15.31
C GLY A 170 5.33 13.17 -14.20
#